data_a3c508ceb5b6eba3a5b84f5bcebfc248
#
_entry.id   a3c508ceb5b6eba3a5b84f5bcebfc248
#
_cell.length_a   1.000
_cell.length_b   1.000
_cell.length_c   1.000
_cell.angle_alpha   90.00
_cell.angle_beta   90.00
_cell.angle_gamma   90.00
#
_symmetry.space_group_name_H-M   'P 1'
#
loop_
_entity.id
_entity.type
_entity.pdbx_description
1 polymer ?
#
loop_
_entity_poly.entity_id
_entity_poly.type
_entity_poly.pdbx_seq_one_letter_code
_entity_poly.pdbx_strand_id
1 'polypeptide(L)'
;SQFSENVYFGKPSGLLDQMASSVGTFVTIDFKDTANPIIKKVNYDFAKSGYALCIVDTHGNHSDLTDDYAAVRSEMEDVAKAFGKKVLREVEYDDFLNHLAQLQDKVNDRAILRAFHFFGENDRVDKAVTSLENNDFESFKQAITESGFSSFLYNQNVYSPKTPTEQKLSLALCLSEKLLKGKGAWRVHGGGFAGTIQAFVPNDMLDEYKNTIDRVFGEGSCHVLIIRPFGGTKVIG
;
A
#
# COMPACT_ATOMS: atom_id res chain seq x y z
N SER A 1 -13.58 12.29 -11.51
CA SER A 1 -13.14 12.42 -10.09
C SER A 1 -11.79 13.11 -9.98
N GLN A 2 -10.65 12.57 -10.47
CA GLN A 2 -9.33 13.22 -10.31
C GLN A 2 -9.33 14.68 -10.80
N PHE A 3 -9.88 14.95 -11.99
CA PHE A 3 -10.01 16.32 -12.52
C PHE A 3 -10.76 17.24 -11.55
N SER A 4 -11.86 16.75 -10.96
CA SER A 4 -12.63 17.54 -9.98
C SER A 4 -11.81 17.83 -8.72
N GLU A 5 -11.08 16.83 -8.21
CA GLU A 5 -10.22 17.00 -7.03
C GLU A 5 -9.07 17.96 -7.30
N ASN A 6 -8.38 17.81 -8.43
CA ASN A 6 -7.19 18.62 -8.72
C ASN A 6 -7.55 20.06 -9.15
N VAL A 7 -8.61 20.24 -9.96
CA VAL A 7 -8.94 21.55 -10.57
C VAL A 7 -9.87 22.37 -9.68
N TYR A 8 -10.93 21.73 -9.12
CA TYR A 8 -11.92 22.47 -8.33
C TYR A 8 -11.60 22.53 -6.84
N PHE A 9 -11.03 21.46 -6.27
CA PHE A 9 -10.68 21.43 -4.85
C PHE A 9 -9.21 21.76 -4.59
N GLY A 10 -8.37 21.84 -5.64
CA GLY A 10 -6.94 22.11 -5.50
C GLY A 10 -6.15 21.03 -4.76
N LYS A 11 -6.72 19.82 -4.61
CA LYS A 11 -6.07 18.68 -3.97
C LYS A 11 -5.28 17.88 -5.02
N PRO A 12 -3.95 17.74 -4.88
CA PRO A 12 -3.13 16.96 -5.82
C PRO A 12 -3.36 15.45 -5.61
N SER A 13 -4.45 14.93 -6.15
CA SER A 13 -4.81 13.51 -6.06
C SER A 13 -4.21 12.70 -7.20
N GLY A 14 -3.78 11.47 -6.88
CA GLY A 14 -3.38 10.47 -7.88
C GLY A 14 -4.57 9.88 -8.63
N LEU A 15 -4.32 8.83 -9.42
CA LEU A 15 -5.34 8.13 -10.23
C LEU A 15 -5.69 6.74 -9.69
N LEU A 16 -4.97 6.22 -8.69
CA LEU A 16 -5.08 4.83 -8.24
C LEU A 16 -6.52 4.49 -7.79
N ASP A 17 -7.05 5.24 -6.83
CA ASP A 17 -8.35 4.95 -6.23
C ASP A 17 -9.50 5.13 -7.22
N GLN A 18 -9.41 6.17 -8.05
CA GLN A 18 -10.41 6.47 -9.07
C GLN A 18 -10.45 5.37 -10.15
N MET A 19 -9.28 4.89 -10.57
CA MET A 19 -9.17 3.81 -11.55
C MET A 19 -9.65 2.47 -10.97
N ALA A 20 -9.21 2.10 -9.78
CA ALA A 20 -9.63 0.88 -9.11
C ALA A 20 -11.16 0.85 -8.91
N SER A 21 -11.75 1.96 -8.46
CA SER A 21 -13.20 2.08 -8.28
C SER A 21 -13.97 1.99 -9.60
N SER A 22 -13.41 2.53 -10.69
CA SER A 22 -14.04 2.52 -12.00
C SER A 22 -14.00 1.16 -12.68
N VAL A 23 -12.93 0.41 -12.46
CA VAL A 23 -12.69 -0.89 -13.09
C VAL A 23 -13.31 -2.04 -12.29
N GLY A 24 -13.25 -1.98 -10.96
CA GLY A 24 -13.67 -3.04 -10.06
C GLY A 24 -12.74 -4.26 -10.07
N THR A 25 -13.00 -5.24 -9.20
CA THR A 25 -12.17 -6.43 -9.00
C THR A 25 -10.74 -6.10 -8.56
N PHE A 26 -9.81 -7.03 -8.66
CA PHE A 26 -8.38 -6.74 -8.56
C PHE A 26 -7.89 -6.12 -9.87
N VAL A 27 -7.07 -5.10 -9.74
CA VAL A 27 -6.45 -4.43 -10.90
C VAL A 27 -4.98 -4.21 -10.64
N THR A 28 -4.17 -4.30 -11.68
CA THR A 28 -2.82 -3.75 -11.70
C THR A 28 -2.79 -2.54 -12.61
N ILE A 29 -2.08 -1.50 -12.18
CA ILE A 29 -1.99 -0.23 -12.89
C ILE A 29 -0.52 0.16 -12.98
N ASP A 30 0.04 0.19 -14.19
CA ASP A 30 1.38 0.72 -14.41
C ASP A 30 1.28 2.20 -14.80
N PHE A 31 1.82 3.07 -13.96
CA PHE A 31 1.89 4.51 -14.15
C PHE A 31 3.21 4.98 -14.77
N LYS A 32 3.94 4.13 -15.49
CA LYS A 32 5.15 4.53 -16.20
C LYS A 32 4.90 5.74 -17.12
N ASP A 33 3.77 5.74 -17.81
CA ASP A 33 3.20 6.92 -18.46
C ASP A 33 1.91 7.30 -17.74
N THR A 34 1.95 8.37 -16.94
CA THR A 34 0.79 8.85 -16.17
C THR A 34 -0.33 9.39 -17.03
N ALA A 35 -0.05 9.80 -18.29
CA ALA A 35 -1.07 10.24 -19.24
C ALA A 35 -1.81 9.03 -19.88
N ASN A 36 -1.12 7.89 -19.99
CA ASN A 36 -1.63 6.67 -20.59
C ASN A 36 -1.33 5.45 -19.72
N PRO A 37 -1.90 5.33 -18.52
CA PRO A 37 -1.62 4.22 -17.60
C PRO A 37 -2.07 2.89 -18.20
N ILE A 38 -1.28 1.84 -18.02
CA ILE A 38 -1.63 0.48 -18.42
C ILE A 38 -2.42 -0.17 -17.30
N ILE A 39 -3.69 -0.49 -17.56
CA ILE A 39 -4.62 -1.09 -16.60
C ILE A 39 -4.94 -2.50 -17.01
N LYS A 40 -4.72 -3.48 -16.12
CA LYS A 40 -5.11 -4.87 -16.32
C LYS A 40 -6.01 -5.34 -15.19
N LYS A 41 -7.12 -6.00 -15.52
CA LYS A 41 -7.90 -6.76 -14.54
C LYS A 41 -7.19 -8.05 -14.21
N VAL A 42 -7.12 -8.37 -12.93
CA VAL A 42 -6.65 -9.66 -12.45
C VAL A 42 -7.88 -10.54 -12.24
N ASN A 43 -7.94 -11.65 -12.96
CA ASN A 43 -9.08 -12.55 -12.91
C ASN A 43 -8.96 -13.50 -11.71
N TYR A 44 -9.45 -13.07 -10.55
CA TYR A 44 -9.46 -13.84 -9.31
C TYR A 44 -10.76 -13.64 -8.55
N ASP A 45 -11.42 -14.75 -8.19
CA ASP A 45 -12.64 -14.72 -7.37
C ASP A 45 -12.29 -14.77 -5.89
N PHE A 46 -12.13 -13.60 -5.29
CA PHE A 46 -11.77 -13.49 -3.87
C PHE A 46 -12.80 -14.14 -2.93
N ALA A 47 -14.07 -14.19 -3.31
CA ALA A 47 -15.10 -14.81 -2.46
C ALA A 47 -14.85 -16.30 -2.21
N LYS A 48 -14.08 -16.96 -3.09
CA LYS A 48 -13.70 -18.37 -2.96
C LYS A 48 -12.36 -18.59 -2.26
N SER A 49 -11.65 -17.52 -1.87
CA SER A 49 -10.33 -17.66 -1.24
C SER A 49 -10.36 -18.32 0.14
N GLY A 50 -11.48 -18.28 0.84
CA GLY A 50 -11.57 -18.66 2.25
C GLY A 50 -11.13 -17.55 3.22
N TYR A 51 -10.92 -16.33 2.72
CA TYR A 51 -10.46 -15.16 3.48
C TYR A 51 -11.43 -13.99 3.36
N ALA A 52 -11.42 -13.15 4.39
CA ALA A 52 -12.06 -11.84 4.41
C ALA A 52 -11.00 -10.75 4.27
N LEU A 53 -11.30 -9.70 3.51
CA LEU A 53 -10.50 -8.47 3.49
C LEU A 53 -11.01 -7.56 4.60
N CYS A 54 -10.14 -7.24 5.57
CA CYS A 54 -10.43 -6.33 6.65
C CYS A 54 -9.61 -5.04 6.48
N ILE A 55 -10.27 -3.90 6.65
CA ILE A 55 -9.61 -2.61 6.83
C ILE A 55 -9.80 -2.22 8.30
N VAL A 56 -8.69 -1.96 8.99
CA VAL A 56 -8.71 -1.54 10.39
C VAL A 56 -8.42 -0.06 10.45
N ASP A 57 -9.40 0.72 10.92
CA ASP A 57 -9.20 2.13 11.27
C ASP A 57 -8.61 2.22 12.68
N THR A 58 -7.41 2.77 12.77
CA THR A 58 -6.72 2.94 14.05
C THR A 58 -7.09 4.24 14.76
N HIS A 59 -7.93 5.08 14.15
CA HIS A 59 -8.27 6.42 14.62
C HIS A 59 -7.01 7.25 14.94
N GLY A 60 -5.96 7.09 14.10
CA GLY A 60 -4.75 7.90 14.19
C GLY A 60 -5.03 9.33 13.77
N ASN A 61 -4.32 10.28 14.36
CA ASN A 61 -4.42 11.68 13.99
C ASN A 61 -3.73 11.93 12.65
N HIS A 62 -4.43 12.53 11.69
CA HIS A 62 -3.92 12.92 10.37
C HIS A 62 -3.44 14.38 10.30
N SER A 63 -3.51 15.12 11.41
CA SER A 63 -3.08 16.52 11.44
C SER A 63 -1.57 16.60 11.19
N ASP A 64 -1.15 17.57 10.39
CA ASP A 64 0.24 17.92 10.13
C ASP A 64 1.12 16.84 9.46
N LEU A 65 0.51 15.84 8.77
CA LEU A 65 1.23 14.79 8.05
C LEU A 65 1.58 15.15 6.59
N THR A 66 1.20 16.33 6.12
CA THR A 66 1.42 16.74 4.72
C THR A 66 2.88 16.65 4.32
N ASP A 67 3.80 17.09 5.18
CA ASP A 67 5.23 17.04 4.92
C ASP A 67 5.76 15.60 4.88
N ASP A 68 5.23 14.72 5.77
CA ASP A 68 5.63 13.31 5.80
C ASP A 68 5.23 12.59 4.51
N TYR A 69 4.02 12.85 4.01
CA TYR A 69 3.57 12.33 2.71
C TYR A 69 4.40 12.90 1.56
N ALA A 70 4.67 14.21 1.57
CA ALA A 70 5.48 14.84 0.55
C ALA A 70 6.91 14.29 0.54
N ALA A 71 7.50 14.02 1.72
CA ALA A 71 8.85 13.50 1.87
C ALA A 71 9.01 12.10 1.27
N VAL A 72 7.98 11.23 1.29
CA VAL A 72 8.06 9.91 0.63
C VAL A 72 8.38 10.08 -0.85
N ARG A 73 7.66 10.98 -1.51
CA ARG A 73 7.83 11.22 -2.95
C ARG A 73 9.12 11.99 -3.24
N SER A 74 9.37 13.09 -2.54
CA SER A 74 10.52 13.96 -2.83
C SER A 74 11.85 13.24 -2.62
N GLU A 75 11.97 12.41 -1.59
CA GLU A 75 13.18 11.62 -1.34
C GLU A 75 13.43 10.57 -2.43
N MET A 76 12.39 9.92 -2.94
CA MET A 76 12.51 9.03 -4.10
C MET A 76 12.93 9.79 -5.37
N GLU A 77 12.39 11.00 -5.57
CA GLU A 77 12.78 11.89 -6.68
C GLU A 77 14.24 12.37 -6.54
N ASP A 78 14.72 12.60 -5.32
CA ASP A 78 16.12 13.02 -5.09
C ASP A 78 17.10 11.91 -5.46
N VAL A 79 16.78 10.64 -5.15
CA VAL A 79 17.56 9.50 -5.65
C VAL A 79 17.52 9.45 -7.17
N ALA A 80 16.36 9.60 -7.81
CA ALA A 80 16.27 9.61 -9.28
C ALA A 80 17.12 10.74 -9.91
N LYS A 81 17.09 11.95 -9.33
CA LYS A 81 17.90 13.10 -9.78
C LYS A 81 19.41 12.82 -9.70
N ALA A 82 19.86 12.04 -8.72
CA ALA A 82 21.28 11.64 -8.63
C ALA A 82 21.74 10.82 -9.83
N PHE A 83 20.81 10.18 -10.55
CA PHE A 83 21.03 9.49 -11.84
C PHE A 83 20.64 10.33 -13.07
N GLY A 84 20.33 11.62 -12.90
CA GLY A 84 19.88 12.48 -14.00
C GLY A 84 18.47 12.13 -14.52
N LYS A 85 17.65 11.45 -13.70
CA LYS A 85 16.28 11.02 -14.00
C LYS A 85 15.26 11.84 -13.23
N LYS A 86 14.00 11.79 -13.68
CA LYS A 86 12.89 12.49 -13.00
C LYS A 86 12.25 11.65 -11.90
N VAL A 87 12.13 10.35 -12.13
CA VAL A 87 11.48 9.38 -11.22
C VAL A 87 12.29 8.08 -11.18
N LEU A 88 12.16 7.33 -10.08
CA LEU A 88 12.86 6.05 -9.90
C LEU A 88 12.49 5.00 -10.97
N ARG A 89 11.31 5.11 -11.58
CA ARG A 89 10.88 4.21 -12.66
C ARG A 89 11.78 4.28 -13.91
N GLU A 90 12.59 5.33 -14.03
CA GLU A 90 13.56 5.55 -15.12
C GLU A 90 14.99 5.10 -14.76
N VAL A 91 15.22 4.65 -13.53
CA VAL A 91 16.51 4.18 -13.02
C VAL A 91 16.53 2.66 -13.04
N GLU A 92 17.57 2.08 -13.63
CA GLU A 92 17.77 0.63 -13.60
C GLU A 92 18.23 0.18 -12.20
N TYR A 93 17.67 -0.94 -11.70
CA TYR A 93 17.96 -1.42 -10.35
C TYR A 93 19.44 -1.76 -10.14
N ASP A 94 20.08 -2.37 -11.13
CA ASP A 94 21.53 -2.70 -11.08
C ASP A 94 22.39 -1.43 -11.01
N ASP A 95 22.02 -0.37 -11.74
CA ASP A 95 22.70 0.92 -11.64
C ASP A 95 22.55 1.51 -10.25
N PHE A 96 21.34 1.45 -9.67
CA PHE A 96 21.11 1.89 -8.30
C PHE A 96 21.99 1.15 -7.29
N LEU A 97 22.07 -0.19 -7.37
CA LEU A 97 22.89 -1.00 -6.47
C LEU A 97 24.39 -0.68 -6.61
N ASN A 98 24.87 -0.53 -7.84
CA ASN A 98 26.29 -0.28 -8.12
C ASN A 98 26.75 1.12 -7.65
N HIS A 99 25.83 2.06 -7.42
CA HIS A 99 26.15 3.44 -7.03
C HIS A 99 25.76 3.77 -5.58
N LEU A 100 25.47 2.78 -4.73
CA LEU A 100 25.02 3.02 -3.34
C LEU A 100 26.02 3.87 -2.53
N ALA A 101 27.33 3.61 -2.68
CA ALA A 101 28.35 4.38 -1.96
C ALA A 101 28.34 5.87 -2.37
N GLN A 102 28.18 6.15 -3.66
CA GLN A 102 28.13 7.52 -4.18
C GLN A 102 26.80 8.23 -3.85
N LEU A 103 25.71 7.46 -3.64
CA LEU A 103 24.41 7.99 -3.25
C LEU A 103 24.43 8.54 -1.82
N GLN A 104 25.17 7.91 -0.89
CA GLN A 104 25.30 8.37 0.49
C GLN A 104 25.86 9.79 0.60
N ASP A 105 26.67 10.21 -0.37
CA ASP A 105 27.20 11.57 -0.43
C ASP A 105 26.23 12.60 -1.04
N LYS A 106 25.14 12.13 -1.68
CA LYS A 106 24.21 12.97 -2.45
C LYS A 106 22.82 13.11 -1.85
N VAL A 107 22.36 12.07 -1.18
CA VAL A 107 21.01 12.00 -0.60
C VAL A 107 21.08 11.41 0.81
N ASN A 108 20.03 11.61 1.62
CA ASN A 108 19.99 11.02 2.94
C ASN A 108 19.69 9.50 2.89
N ASP A 109 20.05 8.78 3.96
CA ASP A 109 19.89 7.32 4.05
C ASP A 109 18.43 6.86 3.89
N ARG A 110 17.47 7.65 4.39
CA ARG A 110 16.05 7.32 4.25
C ARG A 110 15.59 7.39 2.80
N ALA A 111 16.12 8.29 2.00
CA ALA A 111 15.86 8.34 0.55
C ALA A 111 16.33 7.06 -0.14
N ILE A 112 17.51 6.55 0.23
CA ILE A 112 18.05 5.29 -0.30
C ILE A 112 17.17 4.11 0.12
N LEU A 113 16.74 4.04 1.39
CA LEU A 113 15.83 3.00 1.89
C LEU A 113 14.47 3.03 1.16
N ARG A 114 13.92 4.22 0.92
CA ARG A 114 12.69 4.41 0.14
C ARG A 114 12.85 3.97 -1.31
N ALA A 115 14.01 4.16 -1.92
CA ALA A 115 14.30 3.64 -3.25
C ALA A 115 14.32 2.09 -3.24
N PHE A 116 14.94 1.45 -2.24
CA PHE A 116 14.85 -0.01 -2.07
C PHE A 116 13.40 -0.49 -1.93
N HIS A 117 12.59 0.23 -1.15
CA HIS A 117 11.16 -0.08 -1.06
C HIS A 117 10.49 -0.02 -2.42
N PHE A 118 10.70 1.06 -3.19
CA PHE A 118 10.10 1.27 -4.51
C PHE A 118 10.42 0.12 -5.47
N PHE A 119 11.71 -0.23 -5.63
CA PHE A 119 12.11 -1.31 -6.52
C PHE A 119 11.52 -2.66 -6.07
N GLY A 120 11.59 -2.98 -4.78
CA GLY A 120 11.03 -4.20 -4.26
C GLY A 120 9.49 -4.27 -4.34
N GLU A 121 8.76 -3.13 -4.29
CA GLU A 121 7.30 -3.12 -4.48
C GLU A 121 6.92 -3.45 -5.93
N ASN A 122 7.67 -3.00 -6.93
CA ASN A 122 7.40 -3.39 -8.32
C ASN A 122 7.45 -4.92 -8.48
N ASP A 123 8.49 -5.57 -7.94
CA ASP A 123 8.62 -7.03 -7.97
C ASP A 123 7.49 -7.72 -7.20
N ARG A 124 7.08 -7.16 -6.05
CA ARG A 124 5.98 -7.73 -5.24
C ARG A 124 4.62 -7.60 -5.92
N VAL A 125 4.38 -6.51 -6.67
CA VAL A 125 3.17 -6.37 -7.47
C VAL A 125 3.10 -7.47 -8.52
N ASP A 126 4.18 -7.72 -9.26
CA ASP A 126 4.21 -8.77 -10.28
C ASP A 126 4.02 -10.18 -9.68
N LYS A 127 4.65 -10.45 -8.51
CA LYS A 127 4.43 -11.69 -7.76
C LYS A 127 2.98 -11.83 -7.30
N ALA A 128 2.39 -10.79 -6.73
CA ALA A 128 1.00 -10.81 -6.25
C ALA A 128 0.02 -11.07 -7.40
N VAL A 129 0.21 -10.42 -8.54
CA VAL A 129 -0.62 -10.63 -9.75
C VAL A 129 -0.50 -12.06 -10.24
N THR A 130 0.73 -12.53 -10.46
CA THR A 130 1.00 -13.90 -10.94
C THR A 130 0.42 -14.95 -9.99
N SER A 131 0.53 -14.73 -8.68
CA SER A 131 -0.02 -15.63 -7.66
C SER A 131 -1.54 -15.72 -7.76
N LEU A 132 -2.24 -14.58 -7.87
CA LEU A 132 -3.70 -14.58 -8.04
C LEU A 132 -4.14 -15.24 -9.34
N GLU A 133 -3.46 -14.98 -10.47
CA GLU A 133 -3.76 -15.59 -11.76
C GLU A 133 -3.57 -17.12 -11.74
N ASN A 134 -2.63 -17.62 -10.94
CA ASN A 134 -2.39 -19.04 -10.73
C ASN A 134 -3.23 -19.66 -9.59
N ASN A 135 -4.16 -18.92 -8.98
CA ASN A 135 -4.91 -19.32 -7.79
C ASN A 135 -4.03 -19.74 -6.60
N ASP A 136 -2.82 -19.20 -6.51
CA ASP A 136 -1.89 -19.38 -5.38
C ASP A 136 -2.04 -18.25 -4.37
N PHE A 137 -3.06 -18.37 -3.51
CA PHE A 137 -3.35 -17.36 -2.50
C PHE A 137 -2.29 -17.31 -1.38
N GLU A 138 -1.54 -18.40 -1.17
CA GLU A 138 -0.45 -18.42 -0.20
C GLU A 138 0.70 -17.49 -0.62
N SER A 139 1.15 -17.61 -1.86
CA SER A 139 2.18 -16.69 -2.41
C SER A 139 1.69 -15.24 -2.48
N PHE A 140 0.40 -15.01 -2.75
CA PHE A 140 -0.20 -13.67 -2.66
C PHE A 140 -0.10 -13.12 -1.23
N LYS A 141 -0.50 -13.87 -0.21
CA LYS A 141 -0.40 -13.45 1.21
C LYS A 141 1.04 -13.16 1.61
N GLN A 142 1.98 -13.97 1.14
CA GLN A 142 3.40 -13.74 1.38
C GLN A 142 3.84 -12.39 0.80
N ALA A 143 3.50 -12.08 -0.45
CA ALA A 143 3.83 -10.80 -1.10
C ALA A 143 3.23 -9.60 -0.34
N ILE A 144 1.98 -9.72 0.14
CA ILE A 144 1.33 -8.69 0.96
C ILE A 144 2.08 -8.45 2.28
N THR A 145 2.47 -9.52 2.97
CA THR A 145 3.18 -9.43 4.25
C THR A 145 4.59 -8.87 4.06
N GLU A 146 5.32 -9.30 3.04
CA GLU A 146 6.63 -8.75 2.67
C GLU A 146 6.54 -7.25 2.33
N SER A 147 5.48 -6.83 1.65
CA SER A 147 5.20 -5.41 1.38
C SER A 147 4.97 -4.63 2.69
N GLY A 148 4.25 -5.21 3.66
CA GLY A 148 4.06 -4.63 4.99
C GLY A 148 5.38 -4.43 5.74
N PHE A 149 6.26 -5.42 5.75
CA PHE A 149 7.59 -5.30 6.35
C PHE A 149 8.46 -4.28 5.62
N SER A 150 8.43 -4.25 4.30
CA SER A 150 9.16 -3.26 3.50
C SER A 150 8.66 -1.84 3.76
N SER A 151 7.36 -1.63 3.92
CA SER A 151 6.77 -0.36 4.34
C SER A 151 7.31 0.09 5.69
N PHE A 152 7.37 -0.81 6.68
CA PHE A 152 7.86 -0.50 8.01
C PHE A 152 9.37 -0.22 8.01
N LEU A 153 10.17 -1.09 7.41
CA LEU A 153 11.63 -1.04 7.49
C LEU A 153 12.26 -0.01 6.55
N TYR A 154 11.74 0.10 5.32
CA TYR A 154 12.39 0.86 4.25
C TYR A 154 11.63 2.13 3.89
N ASN A 155 10.32 2.04 3.63
CA ASN A 155 9.53 3.24 3.34
C ASN A 155 9.33 4.13 4.58
N GLN A 156 9.29 3.51 5.76
CA GLN A 156 9.15 4.17 7.06
C GLN A 156 7.92 5.10 7.09
N ASN A 157 6.78 4.56 6.65
CA ASN A 157 5.52 5.28 6.57
C ASN A 157 4.45 4.75 7.53
N VAL A 158 4.84 4.12 8.65
CA VAL A 158 3.89 3.59 9.65
C VAL A 158 3.67 4.52 10.84
N TYR A 159 4.55 5.49 11.04
CA TYR A 159 4.38 6.58 12.00
C TYR A 159 5.21 7.80 11.58
N SER A 160 4.81 8.99 12.06
CA SER A 160 5.55 10.22 11.78
C SER A 160 6.80 10.33 12.65
N PRO A 161 7.97 10.69 12.08
CA PRO A 161 9.16 10.99 12.87
C PRO A 161 9.00 12.26 13.74
N LYS A 162 7.98 13.10 13.45
CA LYS A 162 7.65 14.27 14.29
C LYS A 162 7.01 13.87 15.63
N THR A 163 6.27 12.75 15.64
CA THR A 163 5.58 12.22 16.82
C THR A 163 5.90 10.73 17.02
N PRO A 164 7.16 10.37 17.34
CA PRO A 164 7.62 8.98 17.31
C PRO A 164 6.96 8.07 18.36
N THR A 165 6.24 8.64 19.32
CA THR A 165 5.47 7.90 20.32
C THR A 165 4.01 7.62 19.91
N GLU A 166 3.52 8.25 18.85
CA GLU A 166 2.17 8.03 18.32
C GLU A 166 2.19 6.95 17.23
N GLN A 167 2.06 5.70 17.63
CA GLN A 167 2.28 4.55 16.76
C GLN A 167 1.07 3.60 16.68
N LYS A 168 -0.13 4.14 16.48
CA LYS A 168 -1.35 3.33 16.39
C LYS A 168 -1.33 2.33 15.24
N LEU A 169 -0.78 2.70 14.07
CA LEU A 169 -0.59 1.75 12.96
C LEU A 169 0.36 0.61 13.33
N SER A 170 1.50 0.92 13.97
CA SER A 170 2.45 -0.10 14.43
C SER A 170 1.80 -1.07 15.41
N LEU A 171 0.94 -0.55 16.32
CA LEU A 171 0.18 -1.39 17.26
C LEU A 171 -0.80 -2.31 16.52
N ALA A 172 -1.55 -1.80 15.54
CA ALA A 172 -2.46 -2.59 14.73
C ALA A 172 -1.74 -3.68 13.91
N LEU A 173 -0.58 -3.34 13.32
CA LEU A 173 0.27 -4.31 12.62
C LEU A 173 0.79 -5.40 13.55
N CYS A 174 1.25 -5.03 14.76
CA CYS A 174 1.72 -5.98 15.77
C CYS A 174 0.61 -6.94 16.22
N LEU A 175 -0.59 -6.43 16.49
CA LEU A 175 -1.75 -7.26 16.84
C LEU A 175 -2.12 -8.21 15.70
N SER A 176 -2.14 -7.71 14.47
CA SER A 176 -2.41 -8.53 13.28
C SER A 176 -1.36 -9.62 13.10
N GLU A 177 -0.07 -9.32 13.32
CA GLU A 177 0.98 -10.33 13.31
C GLU A 177 0.73 -11.42 14.36
N LYS A 178 0.40 -11.03 15.59
CA LYS A 178 0.17 -12.01 16.69
C LYS A 178 -1.00 -12.94 16.39
N LEU A 179 -2.06 -12.44 15.75
CA LEU A 179 -3.25 -13.21 15.43
C LEU A 179 -3.09 -14.02 14.14
N LEU A 180 -2.44 -13.46 13.12
CA LEU A 180 -2.51 -13.96 11.74
C LEU A 180 -1.21 -14.61 11.24
N LYS A 181 -0.10 -14.60 12.00
CA LYS A 181 1.18 -15.16 11.57
C LYS A 181 1.05 -16.64 11.15
N GLY A 182 1.47 -16.92 9.92
CA GLY A 182 1.36 -18.25 9.31
C GLY A 182 -0.05 -18.63 8.84
N LYS A 183 -1.03 -17.73 8.94
CA LYS A 183 -2.43 -17.99 8.56
C LYS A 183 -2.98 -16.92 7.62
N GLY A 184 -2.79 -15.66 7.93
CA GLY A 184 -3.27 -14.53 7.15
C GLY A 184 -2.15 -13.63 6.62
N ALA A 185 -2.51 -12.42 6.18
CA ALA A 185 -1.56 -11.40 5.76
C ALA A 185 -2.02 -10.02 6.25
N TRP A 186 -1.08 -9.09 6.42
CA TRP A 186 -1.37 -7.74 6.90
C TRP A 186 -0.32 -6.76 6.39
N ARG A 187 -0.72 -5.51 6.20
CA ARG A 187 0.17 -4.40 5.87
C ARG A 187 -0.50 -3.05 6.15
N VAL A 188 0.31 -1.99 6.15
CA VAL A 188 -0.26 -0.63 6.11
C VAL A 188 -1.11 -0.45 4.86
N HIS A 189 -2.24 0.27 4.98
CA HIS A 189 -3.13 0.58 3.87
C HIS A 189 -3.01 2.06 3.49
N GLY A 190 -2.90 2.35 2.20
CA GLY A 190 -2.74 3.72 1.70
C GLY A 190 -1.36 4.33 2.00
N GLY A 191 -1.32 5.64 2.21
CA GLY A 191 -0.09 6.41 2.40
C GLY A 191 0.63 6.16 3.72
N GLY A 192 -0.05 5.61 4.72
CA GLY A 192 0.54 5.34 6.03
C GLY A 192 0.54 6.54 6.97
N PHE A 193 1.52 6.62 7.87
CA PHE A 193 1.74 7.58 8.96
C PHE A 193 0.61 7.63 9.99
N ALA A 194 -0.64 7.53 9.57
CA ALA A 194 -1.85 7.39 10.37
C ALA A 194 -2.93 6.64 9.55
N GLY A 195 -4.12 6.42 10.13
CA GLY A 195 -5.28 5.86 9.43
C GLY A 195 -5.36 4.34 9.53
N THR A 196 -5.16 3.64 8.43
CA THR A 196 -5.62 2.26 8.32
C THR A 196 -4.53 1.24 7.99
N ILE A 197 -4.76 -0.01 8.42
CA ILE A 197 -4.08 -1.18 7.89
C ILE A 197 -5.08 -2.06 7.13
N GLN A 198 -4.58 -2.89 6.23
CA GLN A 198 -5.37 -3.97 5.63
C GLN A 198 -4.90 -5.33 6.15
N ALA A 199 -5.83 -6.25 6.29
CA ALA A 199 -5.55 -7.63 6.66
C ALA A 199 -6.40 -8.60 5.82
N PHE A 200 -5.79 -9.72 5.44
CA PHE A 200 -6.47 -10.88 4.85
C PHE A 200 -6.61 -11.93 5.94
N VAL A 201 -7.82 -12.08 6.46
CA VAL A 201 -8.14 -12.88 7.64
C VAL A 201 -8.83 -14.16 7.22
N PRO A 202 -8.39 -15.37 7.64
CA PRO A 202 -9.16 -16.60 7.42
C PRO A 202 -10.59 -16.47 7.93
N ASN A 203 -11.58 -16.96 7.19
CA ASN A 203 -13.00 -16.80 7.56
C ASN A 203 -13.34 -17.40 8.92
N ASP A 204 -12.68 -18.48 9.32
CA ASP A 204 -12.85 -19.13 10.62
C ASP A 204 -12.23 -18.35 11.79
N MET A 205 -11.38 -17.36 11.51
CA MET A 205 -10.76 -16.47 12.49
C MET A 205 -11.37 -15.06 12.51
N LEU A 206 -12.32 -14.77 11.62
CA LEU A 206 -12.79 -13.41 11.38
C LEU A 206 -13.40 -12.77 12.64
N ASP A 207 -14.23 -13.50 13.37
CA ASP A 207 -14.90 -13.00 14.58
C ASP A 207 -13.88 -12.71 15.69
N GLU A 208 -12.92 -13.61 15.90
CA GLU A 208 -11.85 -13.41 16.89
C GLU A 208 -10.99 -12.19 16.54
N TYR A 209 -10.59 -12.07 15.28
CA TYR A 209 -9.80 -10.95 14.79
C TYR A 209 -10.55 -9.62 14.97
N LYS A 210 -11.80 -9.55 14.47
CA LYS A 210 -12.63 -8.36 14.57
C LYS A 210 -12.86 -7.94 16.03
N ASN A 211 -13.24 -8.87 16.90
CA ASN A 211 -13.50 -8.58 18.30
C ASN A 211 -12.23 -8.10 19.03
N THR A 212 -11.06 -8.63 18.66
CA THR A 212 -9.79 -8.21 19.26
C THR A 212 -9.40 -6.79 18.80
N ILE A 213 -9.57 -6.49 17.53
CA ILE A 213 -9.30 -5.16 16.96
C ILE A 213 -10.27 -4.12 17.56
N ASP A 214 -11.56 -4.41 17.54
CA ASP A 214 -12.60 -3.50 18.05
C ASP A 214 -12.44 -3.21 19.55
N ARG A 215 -11.99 -4.19 20.33
CA ARG A 215 -11.67 -4.00 21.75
C ARG A 215 -10.51 -3.03 21.99
N VAL A 216 -9.52 -2.98 21.10
CA VAL A 216 -8.32 -2.14 21.25
C VAL A 216 -8.50 -0.76 20.66
N PHE A 217 -9.15 -0.65 19.49
CA PHE A 217 -9.26 0.61 18.75
C PHE A 217 -10.65 1.24 18.83
N GLY A 218 -11.64 0.53 19.35
CA GLY A 218 -13.03 0.97 19.47
C GLY A 218 -13.97 0.12 18.61
N GLU A 219 -15.22 0.05 19.01
CA GLU A 219 -16.26 -0.68 18.28
C GLU A 219 -16.38 -0.16 16.85
N GLY A 220 -16.39 -1.07 15.87
CA GLY A 220 -16.50 -0.73 14.45
C GLY A 220 -15.18 -0.33 13.79
N SER A 221 -14.03 -0.43 14.48
CA SER A 221 -12.73 -0.16 13.88
C SER A 221 -12.31 -1.17 12.80
N CYS A 222 -12.82 -2.41 12.90
CA CYS A 222 -12.55 -3.45 11.89
C CYS A 222 -13.69 -3.51 10.87
N HIS A 223 -13.44 -3.01 9.67
CA HIS A 223 -14.39 -3.04 8.55
C HIS A 223 -14.12 -4.25 7.66
N VAL A 224 -15.10 -5.14 7.56
CA VAL A 224 -15.03 -6.29 6.63
C VAL A 224 -15.53 -5.84 5.26
N LEU A 225 -14.69 -5.96 4.23
CA LEU A 225 -14.99 -5.49 2.89
C LEU A 225 -15.25 -6.64 1.91
N ILE A 226 -16.06 -6.33 0.90
CA ILE A 226 -16.32 -7.20 -0.24
C ILE A 226 -15.66 -6.58 -1.48
N ILE A 227 -14.86 -7.36 -2.18
CA ILE A 227 -14.28 -6.96 -3.46
C ILE A 227 -15.35 -7.14 -4.54
N ARG A 228 -15.84 -6.03 -5.10
CA ARG A 228 -16.86 -6.08 -6.14
C ARG A 228 -16.27 -6.55 -7.46
N PRO A 229 -16.92 -7.47 -8.18
CA PRO A 229 -16.42 -7.99 -9.45
C PRO A 229 -16.55 -6.99 -10.63
N PHE A 230 -17.22 -5.87 -10.42
CA PHE A 230 -17.42 -4.81 -11.41
C PHE A 230 -17.28 -3.43 -10.78
N GLY A 231 -16.85 -2.45 -11.58
CA GLY A 231 -16.71 -1.05 -11.20
C GLY A 231 -17.99 -0.24 -11.41
N GLY A 232 -17.83 0.96 -11.99
CA GLY A 232 -18.96 1.80 -12.36
C GLY A 232 -19.81 1.15 -13.46
N THR A 233 -21.11 1.01 -13.22
CA THR A 233 -22.08 0.46 -14.19
C THR A 233 -23.24 1.41 -14.41
N LYS A 234 -23.75 1.43 -15.64
CA LYS A 234 -24.98 2.15 -15.93
C LYS A 234 -26.17 1.38 -15.32
N VAL A 235 -26.89 2.01 -14.42
CA VAL A 235 -28.02 1.39 -13.66
C VAL A 235 -29.35 1.61 -14.38
N ILE A 236 -29.44 2.64 -15.22
CA ILE A 236 -30.66 2.98 -15.98
C ILE A 236 -30.31 2.94 -17.45
N GLY A 237 -31.12 2.24 -18.22
CA GLY A 237 -31.02 2.12 -19.67
C GLY A 237 -31.51 3.35 -20.43
#